data_40e239f8c57164f107b400cd86a8793e
#
_entry.id   40e239f8c57164f107b400cd86a8793e
#
_cell.length_a   1.000
_cell.length_b   1.000
_cell.length_c   1.000
_cell.angle_alpha   90.00
_cell.angle_beta   90.00
_cell.angle_gamma   90.00
#
_symmetry.space_group_name_H-M   'P 1'
#
loop_
_entity.id
_entity.type
_entity.pdbx_description
1 polymer ?
#
loop_
_entity_poly.entity_id
_entity_poly.type
_entity_poly.pdbx_seq_one_letter_code
_entity_poly.pdbx_strand_id
1 'polypeptide(L)'
;CHASGEPTDETLYNPATGEGFTGFRQVCGSGTACFETSDGRYELRDLATVDRTLIGTFDDQPSSYFPGYVVTWRTSGDFGYDLHDLVTGEVTPLYASSVMSDTIALYYEDGRLKVFNTETGDLITDTTVEPVEGQQSVMMDNKGDGYVWLELRDNDNFETTATRVYGPEGLVSDLTHLQDKYYALNYLITTPEGRPLYCGNANAPSSNGSMCDVLDENGNIVFYGLGSCYSYYDNSLNQLPEHVFVAKRGFYYGWMDTNGKWLYCQSIFSSI
;
A
#
# COMPACT_ATOMS: atom_id res chain seq x y z
N CYS A 1 -14.40 7.63 13.50
CA CYS A 1 -13.47 8.54 12.84
C CYS A 1 -14.05 9.94 12.88
N HIS A 2 -13.51 10.82 13.70
CA HIS A 2 -13.85 12.23 13.69
C HIS A 2 -12.68 12.99 13.05
N ALA A 3 -12.95 13.63 11.91
CA ALA A 3 -12.07 14.59 11.30
C ALA A 3 -12.26 15.96 11.98
N SER A 4 -11.59 16.19 13.08
CA SER A 4 -11.37 17.53 13.63
C SER A 4 -10.04 17.50 14.36
N GLY A 5 -9.08 18.29 13.89
CA GLY A 5 -7.69 18.31 14.32
C GLY A 5 -7.42 18.88 15.71
N GLU A 6 -8.21 18.52 16.72
CA GLU A 6 -7.86 18.67 18.12
C GLU A 6 -7.55 17.29 18.70
N PRO A 7 -6.51 17.16 19.53
CA PRO A 7 -6.24 15.92 20.23
C PRO A 7 -7.42 15.63 21.16
N THR A 8 -8.29 14.73 20.72
CA THR A 8 -9.26 14.15 21.63
C THR A 8 -8.46 13.32 22.63
N ASP A 9 -8.78 13.44 23.92
CA ASP A 9 -8.27 12.55 24.98
C ASP A 9 -8.85 11.14 24.77
N GLU A 10 -8.52 10.52 23.63
CA GLU A 10 -8.96 9.16 23.33
C GLU A 10 -8.28 8.20 24.31
N THR A 11 -9.11 7.51 25.06
CA THR A 11 -8.66 6.50 26.02
C THR A 11 -8.94 5.13 25.46
N LEU A 12 -7.89 4.34 25.30
CA LEU A 12 -8.00 2.93 24.97
C LEU A 12 -8.22 2.13 26.25
N TYR A 13 -9.35 1.42 26.36
CA TYR A 13 -9.69 0.61 27.54
C TYR A 13 -9.35 -0.85 27.32
N ASN A 14 -8.77 -1.47 28.36
CA ASN A 14 -8.70 -2.91 28.46
C ASN A 14 -10.06 -3.46 28.90
N PRO A 15 -10.78 -4.22 28.05
CA PRO A 15 -12.12 -4.70 28.40
C PRO A 15 -12.12 -5.72 29.56
N ALA A 16 -10.99 -6.36 29.86
CA ALA A 16 -10.86 -7.35 30.94
C ALA A 16 -10.62 -6.70 32.31
N THR A 17 -9.85 -5.58 32.36
CA THR A 17 -9.46 -4.91 33.60
C THR A 17 -10.17 -3.58 33.85
N GLY A 18 -10.76 -2.98 32.79
CA GLY A 18 -11.31 -1.63 32.81
C GLY A 18 -10.27 -0.52 32.88
N GLU A 19 -8.99 -0.85 32.82
CA GLU A 19 -7.89 0.10 32.85
C GLU A 19 -7.82 0.89 31.55
N GLY A 20 -7.70 2.22 31.63
CA GLY A 20 -7.61 3.13 30.50
C GLY A 20 -6.21 3.67 30.29
N PHE A 21 -5.80 3.79 29.01
CA PHE A 21 -4.60 4.49 28.60
C PHE A 21 -4.99 5.74 27.80
N THR A 22 -4.61 6.90 28.31
CA THR A 22 -4.81 8.19 27.65
C THR A 22 -3.71 8.44 26.60
N GLY A 23 -3.97 9.36 25.68
CA GLY A 23 -3.01 9.74 24.64
C GLY A 23 -2.89 8.73 23.49
N PHE A 24 -3.87 7.82 23.33
CA PHE A 24 -3.91 6.92 22.17
C PHE A 24 -3.89 7.71 20.85
N ARG A 25 -3.03 7.30 19.93
CA ARG A 25 -2.91 7.89 18.59
C ARG A 25 -3.34 6.93 17.49
N GLN A 26 -2.73 5.76 17.42
CA GLN A 26 -3.04 4.78 16.40
C GLN A 26 -2.57 3.38 16.74
N VAL A 27 -3.09 2.38 16.02
CA VAL A 27 -2.57 1.01 15.99
C VAL A 27 -1.44 0.96 14.97
N CYS A 28 -0.30 0.38 15.36
CA CYS A 28 0.91 0.32 14.55
C CYS A 28 1.17 -1.07 13.91
N GLY A 29 0.22 -2.00 14.02
CA GLY A 29 0.34 -3.37 13.55
C GLY A 29 0.77 -4.35 14.65
N SER A 30 0.68 -5.65 14.36
CA SER A 30 1.14 -6.77 15.24
C SER A 30 0.71 -6.63 16.72
N GLY A 31 -0.51 -6.16 16.97
CA GLY A 31 -1.03 -5.99 18.32
C GLY A 31 -0.40 -4.83 19.12
N THR A 32 0.23 -3.86 18.45
CA THR A 32 0.86 -2.71 19.10
C THR A 32 0.09 -1.41 18.86
N ALA A 33 0.25 -0.47 19.76
CA ALA A 33 -0.33 0.88 19.64
C ALA A 33 0.64 1.96 20.11
N CYS A 34 0.48 3.13 19.50
CA CYS A 34 1.21 4.35 19.82
C CYS A 34 0.38 5.26 20.74
N PHE A 35 1.04 5.81 21.76
CA PHE A 35 0.48 6.75 22.72
C PHE A 35 1.38 7.99 22.81
N GLU A 36 0.79 9.18 22.79
CA GLU A 36 1.51 10.41 23.06
C GLU A 36 1.58 10.66 24.57
N THR A 37 2.75 11.00 25.04
CA THR A 37 3.03 11.32 26.43
C THR A 37 2.85 12.82 26.70
N SER A 38 2.76 13.21 27.95
CA SER A 38 2.55 14.61 28.34
C SER A 38 3.71 15.56 27.98
N ASP A 39 4.89 15.02 27.69
CA ASP A 39 6.08 15.76 27.22
C ASP A 39 6.20 15.81 25.70
N GLY A 40 5.18 15.32 24.97
CA GLY A 40 5.10 15.35 23.51
C GLY A 40 5.90 14.26 22.78
N ARG A 41 6.39 13.25 23.51
CA ARG A 41 7.01 12.06 22.92
C ARG A 41 5.96 10.98 22.66
N TYR A 42 6.37 9.91 22.00
CA TYR A 42 5.49 8.81 21.65
C TYR A 42 5.99 7.51 22.26
N GLU A 43 5.12 6.79 22.95
CA GLU A 43 5.36 5.44 23.44
C GLU A 43 4.69 4.41 22.54
N LEU A 44 5.45 3.42 22.07
CA LEU A 44 4.92 2.24 21.41
C LEU A 44 4.78 1.14 22.45
N ARG A 45 3.57 0.55 22.55
CA ARG A 45 3.24 -0.47 23.54
C ARG A 45 2.61 -1.69 22.90
N ASP A 46 2.96 -2.88 23.43
CA ASP A 46 2.34 -4.14 23.09
C ASP A 46 0.98 -4.27 23.81
N LEU A 47 -0.10 -4.36 23.04
CA LEU A 47 -1.47 -4.50 23.58
C LEU A 47 -1.83 -5.97 23.90
N ALA A 48 -1.07 -6.93 23.43
CA ALA A 48 -1.32 -8.36 23.70
C ALA A 48 -0.89 -8.75 25.11
N THR A 49 0.01 -7.98 25.75
CA THR A 49 0.43 -8.22 27.13
C THR A 49 -0.51 -7.54 28.11
N VAL A 50 -0.75 -8.17 29.27
CA VAL A 50 -1.62 -7.60 30.34
C VAL A 50 -1.08 -6.25 30.82
N ASP A 51 0.23 -6.13 30.97
CA ASP A 51 0.93 -4.93 31.46
C ASP A 51 1.19 -3.92 30.35
N ARG A 52 0.77 -4.21 29.11
CA ARG A 52 1.04 -3.37 27.91
C ARG A 52 2.48 -2.92 27.88
N THR A 53 3.36 -3.89 27.73
CA THR A 53 4.81 -3.72 27.80
C THR A 53 5.26 -2.60 26.86
N LEU A 54 6.05 -1.67 27.37
CA LEU A 54 6.69 -0.63 26.59
C LEU A 54 7.72 -1.26 25.66
N ILE A 55 7.55 -1.05 24.34
CA ILE A 55 8.50 -1.48 23.31
C ILE A 55 9.59 -0.41 23.12
N GLY A 56 9.18 0.86 23.08
CA GLY A 56 10.14 1.97 22.93
C GLY A 56 9.46 3.33 23.06
N THR A 57 10.30 4.37 23.16
CA THR A 57 9.87 5.77 23.19
C THR A 57 10.57 6.54 22.07
N PHE A 58 9.82 7.31 21.30
CA PHE A 58 10.26 7.99 20.09
C PHE A 58 9.93 9.48 20.15
N ASP A 59 10.73 10.31 19.50
CA ASP A 59 10.47 11.75 19.36
C ASP A 59 9.45 12.01 18.23
N ASP A 60 9.44 11.16 17.20
CA ASP A 60 8.48 11.17 16.11
C ASP A 60 7.44 10.05 16.23
N GLN A 61 6.25 10.25 15.65
CA GLN A 61 5.12 9.35 15.81
C GLN A 61 5.36 8.01 15.09
N PRO A 62 5.35 6.86 15.80
CA PRO A 62 5.35 5.54 15.18
C PRO A 62 4.17 5.34 14.24
N SER A 63 4.45 4.95 13.00
CA SER A 63 3.45 4.64 11.99
C SER A 63 3.23 3.14 11.81
N SER A 64 4.29 2.34 11.96
CA SER A 64 4.24 0.89 11.78
C SER A 64 5.24 0.20 12.70
N TYR A 65 4.89 -1.02 13.14
CA TYR A 65 5.74 -1.92 13.89
C TYR A 65 5.73 -3.31 13.24
N PHE A 66 6.90 -3.92 13.17
CA PHE A 66 7.09 -5.33 12.82
C PHE A 66 8.32 -5.87 13.60
N PRO A 67 8.50 -7.19 13.74
CA PRO A 67 9.49 -7.75 14.64
C PRO A 67 10.90 -7.16 14.47
N GLY A 68 11.40 -6.51 15.52
CA GLY A 68 12.71 -5.86 15.56
C GLY A 68 12.77 -4.43 15.03
N TYR A 69 11.66 -3.89 14.45
CA TYR A 69 11.70 -2.60 13.77
C TYR A 69 10.48 -1.73 14.07
N VAL A 70 10.71 -0.41 14.08
CA VAL A 70 9.65 0.61 14.12
C VAL A 70 9.88 1.61 13.00
N VAL A 71 8.82 1.94 12.27
CA VAL A 71 8.83 3.07 11.33
C VAL A 71 8.14 4.26 11.99
N THR A 72 8.82 5.40 12.02
CA THR A 72 8.26 6.67 12.50
C THR A 72 8.04 7.63 11.34
N TRP A 73 7.05 8.50 11.48
CA TRP A 73 6.84 9.61 10.56
C TRP A 73 7.70 10.80 10.98
N ARG A 74 8.61 11.24 10.13
CA ARG A 74 9.47 12.41 10.39
C ARG A 74 8.64 13.68 10.33
N THR A 75 8.49 14.37 11.45
CA THR A 75 7.71 15.61 11.57
C THR A 75 8.56 16.88 11.47
N SER A 76 9.88 16.75 11.62
CA SER A 76 10.84 17.85 11.57
C SER A 76 11.81 17.69 10.39
N GLY A 77 12.02 18.76 9.62
CA GLY A 77 12.92 18.75 8.46
C GLY A 77 12.23 18.32 7.17
N ASP A 78 12.93 17.53 6.34
CA ASP A 78 12.36 16.99 5.11
C ASP A 78 11.33 15.90 5.44
N PHE A 79 10.17 15.95 4.80
CA PHE A 79 9.14 14.94 4.95
C PHE A 79 9.68 13.56 4.56
N GLY A 80 9.39 12.56 5.38
CA GLY A 80 9.84 11.19 5.16
C GLY A 80 9.53 10.30 6.34
N TYR A 81 10.25 9.19 6.39
CA TYR A 81 10.13 8.22 7.47
C TYR A 81 11.51 7.86 8.00
N ASP A 82 11.58 7.36 9.23
CA ASP A 82 12.77 6.78 9.81
C ASP A 82 12.48 5.34 10.23
N LEU A 83 13.36 4.43 9.86
CA LEU A 83 13.36 3.04 10.34
C LEU A 83 14.27 2.93 11.54
N HIS A 84 13.73 2.55 12.67
CA HIS A 84 14.46 2.26 13.91
C HIS A 84 14.66 0.75 14.04
N ASP A 85 15.89 0.29 14.04
CA ASP A 85 16.27 -1.07 14.42
C ASP A 85 16.32 -1.14 15.95
N LEU A 86 15.41 -1.90 16.57
CA LEU A 86 15.27 -1.99 18.03
C LEU A 86 16.36 -2.85 18.67
N VAL A 87 17.11 -3.64 17.88
CA VAL A 87 18.19 -4.50 18.37
C VAL A 87 19.51 -3.73 18.40
N THR A 88 19.80 -3.04 17.29
CA THR A 88 21.07 -2.30 17.15
C THR A 88 20.98 -0.86 17.63
N GLY A 89 19.79 -0.28 17.68
CA GLY A 89 19.54 1.13 17.95
C GLY A 89 19.85 2.03 16.75
N GLU A 90 20.14 1.46 15.57
CA GLU A 90 20.38 2.22 14.35
C GLU A 90 19.09 2.86 13.83
N VAL A 91 19.21 4.09 13.32
CA VAL A 91 18.10 4.82 12.66
C VAL A 91 18.48 5.06 11.21
N THR A 92 17.66 4.59 10.30
CA THR A 92 17.90 4.69 8.85
C THR A 92 16.79 5.51 8.19
N PRO A 93 17.12 6.58 7.46
CA PRO A 93 16.14 7.40 6.77
C PRO A 93 15.54 6.69 5.55
N LEU A 94 14.23 6.92 5.35
CA LEU A 94 13.45 6.36 4.25
C LEU A 94 12.78 7.46 3.43
N TYR A 95 12.70 7.28 2.11
CA TYR A 95 11.86 8.10 1.24
C TYR A 95 10.36 7.78 1.42
N ALA A 96 10.02 6.50 1.55
CA ALA A 96 8.64 6.07 1.63
C ALA A 96 8.48 4.77 2.43
N SER A 97 7.29 4.60 3.00
CA SER A 97 6.84 3.38 3.66
C SER A 97 5.39 3.11 3.28
N SER A 98 5.04 1.85 3.01
CA SER A 98 3.67 1.45 2.68
C SER A 98 3.37 0.07 3.25
N VAL A 99 2.23 -0.05 3.94
CA VAL A 99 1.76 -1.29 4.55
C VAL A 99 0.55 -1.82 3.79
N MET A 100 0.57 -3.12 3.49
CA MET A 100 -0.58 -3.82 2.90
C MET A 100 -0.68 -5.21 3.52
N SER A 101 -1.82 -5.48 4.16
CA SER A 101 -2.06 -6.77 4.83
C SER A 101 -0.97 -7.13 5.85
N ASP A 102 -0.22 -8.18 5.57
CA ASP A 102 0.87 -8.72 6.36
C ASP A 102 2.26 -8.34 5.85
N THR A 103 2.35 -7.37 4.96
CA THR A 103 3.62 -6.91 4.40
C THR A 103 3.82 -5.41 4.54
N ILE A 104 5.08 -5.00 4.68
CA ILE A 104 5.52 -3.59 4.67
C ILE A 104 6.62 -3.40 3.64
N ALA A 105 6.44 -2.43 2.75
CA ALA A 105 7.45 -1.99 1.80
C ALA A 105 8.17 -0.74 2.33
N LEU A 106 9.50 -0.73 2.25
CA LEU A 106 10.38 0.35 2.70
C LEU A 106 11.29 0.78 1.55
N TYR A 107 11.24 2.05 1.18
CA TYR A 107 12.14 2.62 0.18
C TYR A 107 13.15 3.55 0.85
N TYR A 108 14.41 3.14 0.82
CA TYR A 108 15.54 3.79 1.48
C TYR A 108 16.10 4.93 0.65
N GLU A 109 16.67 5.93 1.31
CA GLU A 109 17.32 7.08 0.63
C GLU A 109 18.54 6.69 -0.22
N ASP A 110 19.14 5.53 0.02
CA ASP A 110 20.22 4.97 -0.80
C ASP A 110 19.75 4.25 -2.07
N GLY A 111 18.43 4.27 -2.33
CA GLY A 111 17.81 3.63 -3.49
C GLY A 111 17.43 2.17 -3.30
N ARG A 112 17.62 1.59 -2.11
CA ARG A 112 17.18 0.22 -1.83
C ARG A 112 15.69 0.17 -1.58
N LEU A 113 15.04 -0.88 -2.08
CA LEU A 113 13.65 -1.20 -1.83
C LEU A 113 13.58 -2.56 -1.15
N LYS A 114 12.99 -2.61 0.03
CA LYS A 114 12.80 -3.85 0.78
C LYS A 114 11.33 -4.06 1.13
N VAL A 115 10.90 -5.31 1.12
CA VAL A 115 9.58 -5.73 1.61
C VAL A 115 9.78 -6.78 2.68
N PHE A 116 9.11 -6.59 3.81
CA PHE A 116 9.13 -7.52 4.94
C PHE A 116 7.73 -8.05 5.23
N ASN A 117 7.66 -9.28 5.73
CA ASN A 117 6.46 -9.78 6.39
C ASN A 117 6.34 -9.11 7.77
N THR A 118 5.19 -8.51 8.07
CA THR A 118 4.98 -7.76 9.31
C THR A 118 4.74 -8.65 10.54
N GLU A 119 4.43 -9.92 10.35
CA GLU A 119 4.23 -10.86 11.46
C GLU A 119 5.53 -11.56 11.87
N THR A 120 6.33 -11.97 10.89
CA THR A 120 7.56 -12.74 11.12
C THR A 120 8.82 -11.90 11.11
N GLY A 121 8.80 -10.74 10.43
CA GLY A 121 9.98 -9.92 10.16
C GLY A 121 10.84 -10.44 9.01
N ASP A 122 10.40 -11.49 8.31
CA ASP A 122 11.15 -12.07 7.19
C ASP A 122 11.23 -11.11 6.02
N LEU A 123 12.41 -11.02 5.41
CA LEU A 123 12.66 -10.24 4.20
C LEU A 123 12.14 -11.01 2.99
N ILE A 124 11.19 -10.42 2.24
CA ILE A 124 10.58 -11.00 1.04
C ILE A 124 11.28 -10.48 -0.22
N THR A 125 11.54 -9.16 -0.27
CA THR A 125 12.15 -8.49 -1.42
C THR A 125 13.32 -7.63 -0.93
N ASP A 126 14.46 -7.70 -1.63
CA ASP A 126 15.61 -6.78 -1.45
C ASP A 126 16.17 -6.46 -2.83
N THR A 127 15.89 -5.26 -3.32
CA THR A 127 16.31 -4.81 -4.65
C THR A 127 16.75 -3.35 -4.63
N THR A 128 17.34 -2.91 -5.73
CA THR A 128 17.74 -1.51 -5.93
C THR A 128 16.85 -0.89 -6.99
N VAL A 129 16.32 0.28 -6.69
CA VAL A 129 15.59 1.12 -7.64
C VAL A 129 16.60 1.97 -8.40
N GLU A 130 16.60 1.84 -9.73
CA GLU A 130 17.45 2.69 -10.56
C GLU A 130 16.95 4.15 -10.48
N PRO A 131 17.82 5.11 -10.15
CA PRO A 131 17.44 6.51 -10.07
C PRO A 131 16.99 7.04 -11.42
N VAL A 132 16.04 7.98 -11.40
CA VAL A 132 15.62 8.74 -12.57
C VAL A 132 16.12 10.17 -12.39
N GLU A 133 16.72 10.74 -13.44
CA GLU A 133 17.24 12.11 -13.40
C GLU A 133 16.09 13.11 -13.12
N GLY A 134 16.31 14.05 -12.22
CA GLY A 134 15.31 15.07 -11.83
C GLY A 134 14.28 14.59 -10.83
N GLN A 135 14.36 13.33 -10.38
CA GLN A 135 13.42 12.80 -9.40
C GLN A 135 13.64 13.44 -8.03
N GLN A 136 12.56 13.80 -7.37
CA GLN A 136 12.59 14.33 -6.01
C GLN A 136 11.46 13.82 -5.11
N SER A 137 10.39 13.25 -5.64
CA SER A 137 9.33 12.64 -4.84
C SER A 137 8.93 11.25 -5.32
N VAL A 138 8.46 10.46 -4.38
CA VAL A 138 8.11 9.05 -4.59
C VAL A 138 6.71 8.80 -4.05
N MET A 139 5.85 8.24 -4.88
CA MET A 139 4.63 7.61 -4.43
C MET A 139 4.81 6.10 -4.50
N MET A 140 4.66 5.43 -3.37
CA MET A 140 4.84 4.00 -3.23
C MET A 140 3.58 3.36 -2.69
N ASP A 141 3.18 2.25 -3.31
CA ASP A 141 2.04 1.46 -2.86
C ASP A 141 2.44 -0.03 -2.82
N ASN A 142 2.38 -0.61 -1.63
CA ASN A 142 2.60 -2.03 -1.42
C ASN A 142 1.37 -2.81 -1.92
N LYS A 143 1.59 -3.84 -2.72
CA LYS A 143 0.53 -4.63 -3.35
C LYS A 143 0.34 -6.02 -2.72
N GLY A 144 1.11 -6.33 -1.68
CA GLY A 144 1.19 -7.66 -1.09
C GLY A 144 2.10 -8.61 -1.88
N ASP A 145 2.36 -9.79 -1.32
CA ASP A 145 3.18 -10.86 -1.93
C ASP A 145 4.57 -10.40 -2.42
N GLY A 146 5.11 -9.33 -1.81
CA GLY A 146 6.40 -8.75 -2.18
C GLY A 146 6.38 -7.82 -3.40
N TYR A 147 5.21 -7.52 -3.97
CA TYR A 147 5.08 -6.58 -5.08
C TYR A 147 4.89 -5.14 -4.59
N VAL A 148 5.61 -4.22 -5.23
CA VAL A 148 5.57 -2.78 -4.93
C VAL A 148 5.37 -1.98 -6.21
N TRP A 149 4.32 -1.16 -6.22
CA TRP A 149 4.11 -0.13 -7.23
C TRP A 149 4.87 1.13 -6.83
N LEU A 150 5.68 1.66 -7.72
CA LEU A 150 6.49 2.85 -7.48
C LEU A 150 6.27 3.88 -8.59
N GLU A 151 5.83 5.07 -8.22
CA GLU A 151 5.80 6.23 -9.10
C GLU A 151 6.86 7.23 -8.65
N LEU A 152 7.73 7.57 -9.58
CA LEU A 152 8.75 8.59 -9.41
C LEU A 152 8.23 9.89 -10.04
N ARG A 153 8.27 10.99 -9.30
CA ARG A 153 7.69 12.26 -9.73
C ARG A 153 8.71 13.38 -9.66
N ASP A 154 8.61 14.29 -10.61
CA ASP A 154 9.34 15.55 -10.57
C ASP A 154 8.74 16.46 -9.49
N ASN A 155 9.58 17.08 -8.65
CA ASN A 155 9.13 17.96 -7.57
C ASN A 155 8.62 19.31 -8.04
N ASP A 156 9.06 19.77 -9.19
CA ASP A 156 8.72 21.12 -9.65
C ASP A 156 7.31 21.18 -10.22
N ASN A 157 6.88 20.10 -10.90
CA ASN A 157 5.58 20.04 -11.56
C ASN A 157 4.70 18.86 -11.13
N PHE A 158 5.20 17.96 -10.25
CA PHE A 158 4.54 16.74 -9.78
C PHE A 158 4.16 15.76 -10.90
N GLU A 159 4.73 15.91 -12.09
CA GLU A 159 4.52 14.96 -13.17
C GLU A 159 5.22 13.64 -12.86
N THR A 160 4.55 12.54 -13.15
CA THR A 160 5.14 11.21 -13.00
C THR A 160 6.18 11.02 -14.10
N THR A 161 7.43 10.82 -13.70
CA THR A 161 8.56 10.60 -14.61
C THR A 161 8.83 9.13 -14.88
N ALA A 162 8.44 8.25 -13.96
CA ALA A 162 8.50 6.81 -14.16
C ALA A 162 7.43 6.09 -13.34
N THR A 163 6.89 4.99 -13.89
CA THR A 163 6.01 4.04 -13.23
C THR A 163 6.62 2.66 -13.33
N ARG A 164 6.98 2.08 -12.18
CA ARG A 164 7.66 0.79 -12.11
C ARG A 164 7.01 -0.13 -11.09
N VAL A 165 7.11 -1.43 -11.36
CA VAL A 165 6.67 -2.47 -10.42
C VAL A 165 7.85 -3.36 -10.10
N TYR A 166 8.12 -3.52 -8.81
CA TYR A 166 9.13 -4.40 -8.28
C TYR A 166 8.46 -5.59 -7.61
N GLY A 167 9.09 -6.75 -7.69
CA GLY A 167 8.69 -7.99 -7.03
C GLY A 167 9.88 -8.64 -6.35
N PRO A 168 9.72 -9.89 -5.83
CA PRO A 168 10.78 -10.60 -5.12
C PRO A 168 12.08 -10.76 -5.92
N GLU A 169 12.00 -10.87 -7.25
CA GLU A 169 13.14 -11.02 -8.16
C GLU A 169 13.71 -9.68 -8.68
N GLY A 170 13.19 -8.54 -8.22
CA GLY A 170 13.60 -7.20 -8.66
C GLY A 170 12.59 -6.49 -9.54
N LEU A 171 13.06 -5.71 -10.54
CA LEU A 171 12.17 -4.98 -11.47
C LEU A 171 11.38 -5.97 -12.33
N VAL A 172 10.06 -5.94 -12.19
CA VAL A 172 9.13 -6.80 -12.95
C VAL A 172 8.62 -6.07 -14.18
N SER A 173 8.25 -4.78 -14.03
CA SER A 173 7.67 -3.99 -15.12
C SER A 173 8.14 -2.55 -15.07
N ASP A 174 8.46 -2.00 -16.24
CA ASP A 174 8.59 -0.55 -16.46
C ASP A 174 7.45 -0.10 -17.38
N LEU A 175 6.47 0.55 -16.80
CA LEU A 175 5.24 1.01 -17.45
C LEU A 175 5.30 2.49 -17.83
N THR A 176 6.46 3.12 -17.72
CA THR A 176 6.67 4.55 -17.99
C THR A 176 6.18 4.96 -19.38
N HIS A 177 6.44 4.11 -20.37
CA HIS A 177 6.04 4.35 -21.77
C HIS A 177 4.52 4.32 -22.01
N LEU A 178 3.73 3.92 -21.02
CA LEU A 178 2.26 3.84 -21.12
C LEU A 178 1.55 5.08 -20.55
N GLN A 179 2.26 6.00 -19.92
CA GLN A 179 1.67 7.17 -19.27
C GLN A 179 0.96 8.09 -20.26
N ASP A 180 1.46 8.22 -21.48
CA ASP A 180 0.81 9.01 -22.54
C ASP A 180 -0.49 8.35 -23.06
N LYS A 181 -0.59 7.04 -22.95
CA LYS A 181 -1.73 6.27 -23.45
C LYS A 181 -2.87 6.17 -22.43
N TYR A 182 -2.52 6.04 -21.16
CA TYR A 182 -3.48 5.87 -20.07
C TYR A 182 -3.37 7.03 -19.09
N TYR A 183 -4.49 7.66 -18.76
CA TYR A 183 -4.52 8.73 -17.74
C TYR A 183 -4.37 8.17 -16.30
N ALA A 184 -4.64 6.86 -16.11
CA ALA A 184 -4.38 6.15 -14.87
C ALA A 184 -3.98 4.71 -15.16
N LEU A 185 -2.89 4.29 -14.55
CA LEU A 185 -2.41 2.92 -14.51
C LEU A 185 -2.51 2.43 -13.07
N ASN A 186 -2.97 1.20 -12.86
CA ASN A 186 -3.09 0.62 -11.54
C ASN A 186 -2.71 -0.86 -11.59
N TYR A 187 -2.08 -1.35 -10.53
CA TYR A 187 -1.93 -2.77 -10.31
C TYR A 187 -3.32 -3.40 -10.13
N LEU A 188 -3.60 -4.47 -10.87
CA LEU A 188 -4.88 -5.15 -10.80
C LEU A 188 -4.78 -6.39 -9.91
N ILE A 189 -3.97 -7.37 -10.28
CA ILE A 189 -3.85 -8.66 -9.57
C ILE A 189 -2.63 -9.43 -10.10
N THR A 190 -2.18 -10.43 -9.34
CA THR A 190 -1.19 -11.41 -9.80
C THR A 190 -1.88 -12.65 -10.36
N THR A 191 -1.36 -13.20 -11.46
CA THR A 191 -1.81 -14.47 -12.04
C THR A 191 -1.36 -15.66 -11.18
N PRO A 192 -1.94 -16.87 -11.36
CA PRO A 192 -1.47 -18.07 -10.66
C PRO A 192 0.02 -18.42 -10.90
N GLU A 193 0.59 -17.94 -12.02
CA GLU A 193 2.01 -18.11 -12.34
C GLU A 193 2.89 -17.01 -11.70
N GLY A 194 2.34 -16.14 -10.87
CA GLY A 194 3.06 -15.06 -10.19
C GLY A 194 3.35 -13.85 -11.08
N ARG A 195 2.63 -13.67 -12.21
CA ARG A 195 2.82 -12.52 -13.11
C ARG A 195 1.79 -11.44 -12.82
N PRO A 196 2.19 -10.16 -12.68
CA PRO A 196 1.25 -9.09 -12.42
C PRO A 196 0.42 -8.73 -13.67
N LEU A 197 -0.83 -8.38 -13.44
CA LEU A 197 -1.71 -7.72 -14.41
C LEU A 197 -2.03 -6.30 -13.95
N TYR A 198 -2.21 -5.40 -14.90
CA TYR A 198 -2.49 -3.99 -14.67
C TYR A 198 -3.80 -3.58 -15.31
N CYS A 199 -4.41 -2.55 -14.74
CA CYS A 199 -5.56 -1.86 -15.33
C CYS A 199 -5.13 -0.50 -15.87
N GLY A 200 -5.21 -0.31 -17.17
CA GLY A 200 -4.96 0.97 -17.83
C GLY A 200 -6.29 1.64 -18.20
N ASN A 201 -6.57 2.79 -17.60
CA ASN A 201 -7.74 3.59 -17.96
C ASN A 201 -7.39 4.53 -19.11
N ALA A 202 -7.91 4.21 -20.31
CA ALA A 202 -7.70 5.05 -21.48
C ALA A 202 -8.46 6.37 -21.38
N ASN A 203 -7.90 7.44 -21.95
CA ASN A 203 -8.60 8.70 -22.17
C ASN A 203 -9.75 8.45 -23.15
N ALA A 204 -10.95 8.12 -22.63
CA ALA A 204 -12.12 7.99 -23.46
C ALA A 204 -12.59 9.37 -23.90
N PRO A 205 -12.97 9.56 -25.16
CA PRO A 205 -13.73 10.75 -25.54
C PRO A 205 -15.00 10.82 -24.69
N SER A 206 -15.27 11.95 -24.13
CA SER A 206 -16.11 12.36 -23.02
C SER A 206 -17.61 11.93 -23.01
N SER A 207 -18.02 10.89 -23.68
CA SER A 207 -19.44 10.57 -23.81
C SER A 207 -19.91 9.18 -23.33
N ASN A 208 -19.04 8.20 -23.06
CA ASN A 208 -19.50 6.84 -22.77
C ASN A 208 -18.74 6.05 -21.71
N GLY A 209 -18.19 6.71 -20.70
CA GLY A 209 -17.52 6.04 -19.58
C GLY A 209 -16.07 5.63 -19.90
N SER A 210 -15.27 5.56 -18.87
CA SER A 210 -13.88 5.10 -18.94
C SER A 210 -13.81 3.69 -19.50
N MET A 211 -12.97 3.45 -20.48
CA MET A 211 -12.65 2.10 -20.94
C MET A 211 -11.33 1.68 -20.29
N CYS A 212 -11.35 0.50 -19.71
CA CYS A 212 -10.20 -0.10 -19.06
C CYS A 212 -9.65 -1.22 -19.95
N ASP A 213 -8.34 -1.19 -20.18
CA ASP A 213 -7.59 -2.30 -20.75
C ASP A 213 -6.89 -3.04 -19.62
N VAL A 214 -6.86 -4.36 -19.66
CA VAL A 214 -6.01 -5.18 -18.78
C VAL A 214 -4.72 -5.49 -19.52
N LEU A 215 -3.60 -5.22 -18.86
CA LEU A 215 -2.26 -5.28 -19.43
C LEU A 215 -1.44 -6.35 -18.70
N ASP A 216 -0.51 -7.00 -19.42
CA ASP A 216 0.50 -7.88 -18.85
C ASP A 216 1.71 -7.11 -18.28
N GLU A 217 2.70 -7.83 -17.77
CA GLU A 217 3.94 -7.29 -17.22
C GLU A 217 4.79 -6.47 -18.20
N ASN A 218 4.56 -6.64 -19.49
CA ASN A 218 5.24 -5.90 -20.56
C ASN A 218 4.40 -4.71 -21.08
N GLY A 219 3.21 -4.50 -20.52
CA GLY A 219 2.27 -3.47 -20.96
C GLY A 219 1.46 -3.84 -22.21
N ASN A 220 1.47 -5.11 -22.64
CA ASN A 220 0.63 -5.57 -23.74
C ASN A 220 -0.80 -5.79 -23.28
N ILE A 221 -1.75 -5.47 -24.14
CA ILE A 221 -3.18 -5.65 -23.82
C ILE A 221 -3.52 -7.14 -23.84
N VAL A 222 -3.94 -7.66 -22.69
CA VAL A 222 -4.49 -9.02 -22.53
C VAL A 222 -5.99 -9.02 -22.79
N PHE A 223 -6.71 -8.06 -22.20
CA PHE A 223 -8.14 -7.86 -22.43
C PHE A 223 -8.43 -6.38 -22.65
N TYR A 224 -9.36 -6.07 -23.53
CA TYR A 224 -9.73 -4.70 -23.85
C TYR A 224 -11.22 -4.44 -23.66
N GLY A 225 -11.58 -3.17 -23.52
CA GLY A 225 -12.96 -2.72 -23.54
C GLY A 225 -13.77 -3.08 -22.32
N LEU A 226 -13.13 -3.20 -21.15
CA LEU A 226 -13.83 -3.28 -19.89
C LEU A 226 -14.32 -1.87 -19.50
N GLY A 227 -15.55 -1.75 -19.00
CA GLY A 227 -16.04 -0.48 -18.47
C GLY A 227 -15.38 -0.12 -17.12
N SER A 228 -14.93 -1.12 -16.38
CA SER A 228 -14.12 -0.99 -15.17
C SER A 228 -13.53 -2.34 -14.77
N CYS A 229 -12.41 -2.33 -14.06
CA CYS A 229 -11.84 -3.50 -13.39
C CYS A 229 -11.17 -3.07 -12.08
N TYR A 230 -11.26 -3.92 -11.06
CA TYR A 230 -10.59 -3.72 -9.77
C TYR A 230 -10.53 -5.04 -8.99
N SER A 231 -9.56 -5.17 -8.09
CA SER A 231 -9.21 -6.44 -7.43
C SER A 231 -9.58 -6.51 -5.95
N TYR A 232 -10.14 -5.46 -5.36
CA TYR A 232 -10.28 -5.46 -3.92
C TYR A 232 -11.50 -6.25 -3.45
N TYR A 233 -12.55 -5.62 -2.98
CA TYR A 233 -13.72 -6.30 -2.47
C TYR A 233 -14.82 -6.24 -3.52
N ASP A 234 -15.71 -7.22 -3.49
CA ASP A 234 -16.98 -7.04 -4.15
C ASP A 234 -17.77 -5.88 -3.47
N ASN A 235 -18.84 -5.42 -4.08
CA ASN A 235 -19.67 -4.33 -3.52
C ASN A 235 -20.29 -4.67 -2.14
N SER A 236 -20.20 -5.92 -1.70
CA SER A 236 -20.67 -6.41 -0.41
C SER A 236 -19.56 -6.51 0.63
N LEU A 237 -18.36 -5.99 0.33
CA LEU A 237 -17.16 -6.08 1.17
C LEU A 237 -16.65 -7.51 1.39
N ASN A 238 -17.06 -8.47 0.55
CA ASN A 238 -16.49 -9.81 0.61
C ASN A 238 -15.15 -9.81 -0.11
N GLN A 239 -14.16 -10.44 0.52
CA GLN A 239 -12.87 -10.67 -0.11
C GLN A 239 -13.04 -11.55 -1.35
N LEU A 240 -12.48 -11.13 -2.47
CA LEU A 240 -12.48 -11.91 -3.69
C LEU A 240 -11.59 -13.15 -3.52
N PRO A 241 -11.89 -14.27 -4.21
CA PRO A 241 -10.95 -15.38 -4.31
C PRO A 241 -9.62 -14.92 -4.92
N GLU A 242 -8.54 -15.65 -4.62
CA GLU A 242 -7.25 -15.41 -5.24
C GLU A 242 -7.34 -15.44 -6.77
N HIS A 243 -6.58 -14.58 -7.44
CA HIS A 243 -6.51 -14.46 -8.90
C HIS A 243 -7.85 -14.15 -9.58
N VAL A 244 -8.77 -13.51 -8.85
CA VAL A 244 -10.10 -13.08 -9.34
C VAL A 244 -10.25 -11.59 -9.15
N PHE A 245 -10.74 -10.91 -10.15
CA PHE A 245 -11.04 -9.48 -10.08
C PHE A 245 -12.47 -9.18 -10.51
N VAL A 246 -12.99 -8.05 -10.08
CA VAL A 246 -14.29 -7.55 -10.53
C VAL A 246 -14.12 -6.86 -11.88
N ALA A 247 -15.00 -7.18 -12.83
CA ALA A 247 -15.02 -6.56 -14.14
C ALA A 247 -16.44 -6.14 -14.52
N LYS A 248 -16.52 -5.10 -15.35
CA LYS A 248 -17.75 -4.66 -16.04
C LYS A 248 -17.48 -4.66 -17.54
N ARG A 249 -18.35 -5.33 -18.31
CA ARG A 249 -18.28 -5.33 -19.78
C ARG A 249 -19.67 -5.15 -20.36
N GLY A 250 -19.91 -3.97 -20.92
CA GLY A 250 -21.24 -3.59 -21.37
C GLY A 250 -22.25 -3.58 -20.21
N PHE A 251 -23.30 -4.39 -20.33
CA PHE A 251 -24.35 -4.53 -19.30
C PHE A 251 -24.10 -5.67 -18.30
N TYR A 252 -22.95 -6.34 -18.39
CA TYR A 252 -22.57 -7.42 -17.49
C TYR A 252 -21.56 -6.94 -16.46
N TYR A 253 -21.71 -7.43 -15.26
CA TYR A 253 -20.86 -7.13 -14.11
C TYR A 253 -20.68 -8.39 -13.29
N GLY A 254 -19.48 -8.63 -12.76
CA GLY A 254 -19.21 -9.80 -11.95
C GLY A 254 -17.74 -10.10 -11.78
N TRP A 255 -17.43 -11.36 -11.55
CA TRP A 255 -16.08 -11.85 -11.26
C TRP A 255 -15.47 -12.49 -12.50
N MET A 256 -14.23 -12.11 -12.76
CA MET A 256 -13.46 -12.60 -13.89
C MET A 256 -12.12 -13.16 -13.41
N ASP A 257 -11.69 -14.28 -13.98
CA ASP A 257 -10.34 -14.80 -13.73
C ASP A 257 -9.28 -14.09 -14.58
N THR A 258 -8.00 -14.36 -14.29
CA THR A 258 -6.87 -13.77 -14.99
C THR A 258 -6.74 -14.17 -16.47
N ASN A 259 -7.55 -15.14 -16.95
CA ASN A 259 -7.66 -15.51 -18.35
C ASN A 259 -8.84 -14.80 -19.06
N GLY A 260 -9.56 -13.92 -18.36
CA GLY A 260 -10.70 -13.18 -18.91
C GLY A 260 -12.01 -13.98 -18.97
N LYS A 261 -12.07 -15.11 -18.25
CA LYS A 261 -13.27 -15.93 -18.17
C LYS A 261 -14.16 -15.45 -17.01
N TRP A 262 -15.44 -15.27 -17.29
CA TRP A 262 -16.43 -15.01 -16.24
C TRP A 262 -16.60 -16.25 -15.35
N LEU A 263 -16.35 -16.08 -14.05
CA LEU A 263 -16.66 -17.05 -13.00
C LEU A 263 -18.08 -16.86 -12.49
N TYR A 264 -18.50 -15.61 -12.37
CA TYR A 264 -19.83 -15.18 -12.04
C TYR A 264 -20.12 -13.87 -12.74
N CYS A 265 -21.30 -13.74 -13.36
CA CYS A 265 -21.75 -12.45 -13.87
C CYS A 265 -23.26 -12.31 -13.77
N GLN A 266 -23.70 -11.08 -13.62
CA GLN A 266 -25.09 -10.70 -13.63
C GLN A 266 -25.31 -9.51 -14.59
N SER A 267 -26.52 -9.40 -15.16
CA SER A 267 -26.89 -8.22 -15.90
C SER A 267 -27.29 -7.10 -14.93
N ILE A 268 -26.88 -5.88 -15.21
CA ILE A 268 -27.31 -4.70 -14.43
C ILE A 268 -28.82 -4.45 -14.51
N PHE A 269 -29.52 -5.12 -15.42
CA PHE A 269 -31.01 -5.04 -15.59
C PHE A 269 -31.72 -6.19 -14.86
N SER A 270 -31.07 -7.13 -14.23
CA SER A 270 -31.69 -8.26 -13.52
C SER A 270 -32.26 -7.89 -12.14
N SER A 271 -32.24 -6.62 -11.77
CA SER A 271 -32.73 -6.10 -10.48
C SER A 271 -34.04 -5.34 -10.57
N ILE A 272 -34.91 -5.68 -11.56
CA ILE A 272 -36.27 -5.13 -11.65
C ILE A 272 -37.25 -6.25 -11.36
#